data_440c70b365681d86e04a74f6d9bcab8e
#
_entry.id   440c70b365681d86e04a74f6d9bcab8e
#
_cell.length_a   1.000
_cell.length_b   1.000
_cell.length_c   1.000
_cell.angle_alpha   90.00
_cell.angle_beta   90.00
_cell.angle_gamma   90.00
#
_symmetry.space_group_name_H-M   'P 1'
#
loop_
_entity.id
_entity.type
_entity.pdbx_description
1 polymer ?
#
loop_
_entity_poly.entity_id
_entity_poly.type
_entity_poly.pdbx_seq_one_letter_code
_entity_poly.pdbx_strand_id
1 'polypeptide(L)'
;FLRLYWIPIICLGLLACNRDQDASLEPTTEIIKLNPDTMHDHRILEQNALRNAYFGDLHVHSNNSLDAYSLAGVRASTDDAYRFARGEAIDHPFGYKIRLKGEALDFYAVSDHAEFFGVVKSLADPAGPLRDHPLAALIQSPDKADNRKGFVALESELTRGEPIDPPLGSEAVLRSAWQENINIANKNYEPGKFTTFIAYEYSSHPQNANLHRVVLFPGDDGPLRPFGSQDSLNPEDLWDWLDALRSDGLDSIAIPHNSNWSQGLMFQRVTMDGGPVTPAYAKQRLRNEPIVEITQIKGTSETHPLLSPEDEWSDFELWFKNRGKVDEEGRRIRDEDGNVVEFDGATTGAYARDALLAGMELEEAVGTNMYQFGFIGSTDGHNAASPFEEDEYFGKLGTNDGSPELRGSVPTDEKLPSIFSDTLDWSASGLAGVWAEQNTRESIFQALKRKEIFATSGPRIRVRFFGGYDYPDDLDRAPDSIEKAYAKGVPMGGELLAEGNRVPHFFLSASRDPSGGFLQRAQIVKGWINEGKSHEQIFDVACSDNLVP
;
A
#
# COMPACT_ATOMS: atom_id res chain seq x y z
N PHE A 1 50.69 68.52 13.38
CA PHE A 1 51.70 67.66 12.77
C PHE A 1 51.22 66.18 12.91
N LEU A 2 50.57 65.65 11.85
CA LEU A 2 50.15 64.25 11.73
C LEU A 2 51.33 63.44 11.26
N ARG A 3 51.58 62.31 11.89
CA ARG A 3 52.39 61.24 11.36
C ARG A 3 51.48 60.03 11.14
N LEU A 4 51.25 59.62 9.88
CA LEU A 4 50.66 58.36 9.49
C LEU A 4 51.70 57.24 9.75
N TYR A 5 51.27 56.18 10.43
CA TYR A 5 51.96 54.90 10.45
C TYR A 5 51.20 53.94 9.54
N TRP A 6 51.87 53.39 8.55
CA TRP A 6 51.46 52.27 7.73
C TRP A 6 51.67 50.98 8.53
N ILE A 7 50.62 50.17 8.69
CA ILE A 7 50.67 48.79 9.16
C ILE A 7 50.44 47.87 7.96
N PRO A 8 51.32 46.92 7.63
CA PRO A 8 51.04 45.97 6.57
C PRO A 8 50.03 44.92 7.07
N ILE A 9 48.93 44.77 6.33
CA ILE A 9 47.97 43.70 6.53
C ILE A 9 48.58 42.41 5.99
N ILE A 10 48.91 41.49 6.87
CA ILE A 10 49.27 40.12 6.53
C ILE A 10 47.95 39.38 6.27
N CYS A 11 47.67 39.10 4.98
CA CYS A 11 46.66 38.15 4.61
C CYS A 11 47.05 36.73 5.07
N LEU A 12 46.56 36.28 6.23
CA LEU A 12 46.48 34.86 6.52
C LEU A 12 45.41 34.25 5.58
N GLY A 13 45.86 33.49 4.60
CA GLY A 13 45.01 32.63 3.84
C GLY A 13 44.41 31.58 4.75
N LEU A 14 43.13 31.74 5.10
CA LEU A 14 42.29 30.66 5.62
C LEU A 14 42.15 29.65 4.48
N LEU A 15 42.89 28.54 4.55
CA LEU A 15 42.54 27.30 3.89
C LEU A 15 41.15 26.91 4.42
N ALA A 16 40.12 27.30 3.69
CA ALA A 16 38.81 26.69 3.82
C ALA A 16 38.99 25.21 3.44
N CYS A 17 39.03 24.34 4.47
CA CYS A 17 38.66 22.96 4.24
C CYS A 17 37.26 22.99 3.59
N ASN A 18 37.19 22.68 2.30
CA ASN A 18 35.99 22.18 1.70
C ASN A 18 35.63 20.90 2.48
N ARG A 19 34.78 21.04 3.47
CA ARG A 19 33.85 19.98 3.77
C ARG A 19 33.00 19.87 2.52
N ASP A 20 33.23 18.85 1.72
CA ASP A 20 32.19 18.34 0.85
C ASP A 20 31.01 18.05 1.77
N GLN A 21 30.08 19.00 1.77
CA GLN A 21 28.75 18.76 2.27
C GLN A 21 28.23 17.65 1.38
N ASP A 22 27.97 16.47 1.97
CA ASP A 22 26.91 15.61 1.50
C ASP A 22 25.67 16.51 1.50
N ALA A 23 25.43 17.15 0.37
CA ALA A 23 24.22 17.90 0.15
C ALA A 23 23.12 16.85 0.27
N SER A 24 22.25 17.00 1.25
CA SER A 24 20.93 16.41 1.19
C SER A 24 20.39 16.77 -0.19
N LEU A 25 20.35 15.78 -1.09
CA LEU A 25 19.95 16.03 -2.46
C LEU A 25 18.47 16.40 -2.39
N GLU A 26 18.19 17.66 -2.72
CA GLU A 26 16.81 18.14 -2.82
C GLU A 26 15.98 17.14 -3.65
N PRO A 27 14.75 16.82 -3.25
CA PRO A 27 13.87 15.96 -4.03
C PRO A 27 13.75 16.51 -5.46
N THR A 28 14.06 15.67 -6.44
CA THR A 28 14.02 16.09 -7.85
C THR A 28 12.70 15.67 -8.50
N THR A 29 12.15 16.52 -9.36
CA THR A 29 11.02 16.20 -10.24
C THR A 29 11.48 15.80 -11.65
N GLU A 30 12.78 15.58 -11.86
CA GLU A 30 13.30 15.10 -13.13
C GLU A 30 12.72 13.74 -13.51
N ILE A 31 12.24 13.62 -14.75
CA ILE A 31 11.54 12.44 -15.27
C ILE A 31 12.45 11.64 -16.19
N ILE A 32 12.57 10.35 -15.93
CA ILE A 32 13.21 9.40 -16.84
C ILE A 32 12.24 9.14 -17.99
N LYS A 33 12.63 9.54 -19.21
CA LYS A 33 11.89 9.27 -20.44
C LYS A 33 12.42 8.00 -21.09
N LEU A 34 11.53 7.06 -21.40
CA LEU A 34 11.90 5.90 -22.20
C LEU A 34 12.22 6.29 -23.64
N ASN A 35 13.10 5.49 -24.27
CA ASN A 35 13.35 5.60 -25.69
C ASN A 35 12.06 5.18 -26.45
N PRO A 36 11.53 6.01 -27.38
CA PRO A 36 10.36 5.69 -28.19
C PRO A 36 10.45 4.35 -28.96
N ASP A 37 11.67 3.87 -29.24
CA ASP A 37 11.90 2.60 -29.93
C ASP A 37 11.58 1.35 -29.07
N THR A 38 11.32 1.52 -27.78
CA THR A 38 10.91 0.44 -26.85
C THR A 38 9.40 0.39 -26.64
N MET A 39 8.63 1.18 -27.39
CA MET A 39 7.18 1.27 -27.25
C MET A 39 6.50 -0.08 -27.57
N HIS A 40 5.60 -0.47 -26.70
CA HIS A 40 4.79 -1.67 -26.86
C HIS A 40 3.92 -1.59 -28.11
N ASP A 41 3.65 -2.76 -28.71
CA ASP A 41 2.76 -2.91 -29.86
C ASP A 41 1.37 -2.34 -29.52
N HIS A 42 1.03 -1.16 -30.06
CA HIS A 42 -0.26 -0.48 -29.88
C HIS A 42 -1.35 -1.20 -30.70
N ARG A 43 -1.54 -2.49 -30.47
CA ARG A 43 -2.72 -3.17 -31.03
C ARG A 43 -3.98 -2.49 -30.50
N ILE A 44 -4.91 -2.23 -31.41
CA ILE A 44 -6.26 -1.79 -31.02
C ILE A 44 -6.90 -2.97 -30.28
N LEU A 45 -6.96 -2.86 -28.95
CA LEU A 45 -7.62 -3.84 -28.10
C LEU A 45 -9.13 -3.56 -28.10
N GLU A 46 -9.91 -4.63 -28.07
CA GLU A 46 -11.35 -4.52 -27.91
C GLU A 46 -11.71 -3.91 -26.54
N GLN A 47 -12.57 -2.90 -26.54
CA GLN A 47 -13.08 -2.27 -25.32
C GLN A 47 -14.41 -2.88 -24.92
N ASN A 48 -14.51 -3.31 -23.66
CA ASN A 48 -15.80 -3.70 -23.09
C ASN A 48 -16.40 -2.51 -22.35
N ALA A 49 -17.42 -1.88 -22.95
CA ALA A 49 -18.13 -0.73 -22.35
C ALA A 49 -18.79 -1.07 -21.00
N LEU A 50 -19.14 -2.34 -20.78
CA LEU A 50 -19.68 -2.83 -19.50
C LEU A 50 -18.60 -3.26 -18.53
N ARG A 51 -17.33 -3.13 -18.92
CA ARG A 51 -16.11 -3.39 -18.13
C ARG A 51 -15.94 -4.86 -17.73
N ASN A 52 -14.73 -5.28 -17.58
CA ASN A 52 -14.33 -6.58 -17.05
C ASN A 52 -13.79 -6.42 -15.63
N ALA A 53 -13.96 -7.44 -14.80
CA ALA A 53 -13.28 -7.52 -13.53
C ALA A 53 -11.84 -8.02 -13.76
N TYR A 54 -10.87 -7.22 -13.36
CA TYR A 54 -9.45 -7.58 -13.32
C TYR A 54 -8.99 -7.67 -11.88
N PHE A 55 -8.15 -8.67 -11.59
CA PHE A 55 -7.60 -8.90 -10.25
C PHE A 55 -6.08 -8.77 -10.26
N GLY A 56 -5.55 -8.09 -9.24
CA GLY A 56 -4.12 -7.89 -9.13
C GLY A 56 -3.69 -7.55 -7.72
N ASP A 57 -2.37 -7.40 -7.58
CA ASP A 57 -1.74 -6.97 -6.34
C ASP A 57 -0.81 -5.79 -6.63
N LEU A 58 -0.97 -4.72 -5.89
CA LEU A 58 -0.21 -3.48 -6.07
C LEU A 58 0.83 -3.26 -4.97
N HIS A 59 0.94 -4.20 -4.00
CA HIS A 59 1.81 -4.05 -2.85
C HIS A 59 2.61 -5.34 -2.61
N VAL A 60 3.80 -5.40 -3.20
CA VAL A 60 4.70 -6.56 -3.15
C VAL A 60 6.15 -6.10 -3.12
N HIS A 61 6.97 -6.80 -2.32
CA HIS A 61 8.38 -6.50 -2.12
C HIS A 61 9.29 -7.57 -2.72
N SER A 62 10.32 -7.11 -3.42
CA SER A 62 11.38 -7.92 -4.01
C SER A 62 12.69 -7.83 -3.22
N ASN A 63 13.78 -8.29 -3.80
CA ASN A 63 15.12 -8.14 -3.21
C ASN A 63 15.67 -6.69 -3.22
N ASN A 64 14.91 -5.72 -3.71
CA ASN A 64 15.28 -4.31 -3.63
C ASN A 64 14.81 -3.64 -2.33
N SER A 65 13.83 -4.21 -1.63
CA SER A 65 13.41 -3.75 -0.29
C SER A 65 14.42 -4.15 0.77
N LEU A 66 14.74 -3.21 1.67
CA LEU A 66 15.73 -3.42 2.72
C LEU A 66 15.38 -4.57 3.66
N ASP A 67 14.13 -4.67 4.05
CA ASP A 67 13.62 -5.68 4.99
C ASP A 67 13.36 -7.05 4.31
N ALA A 68 12.81 -7.06 3.09
CA ALA A 68 12.67 -8.29 2.32
C ALA A 68 14.04 -8.95 2.10
N TYR A 69 15.06 -8.16 1.77
CA TYR A 69 16.41 -8.70 1.59
C TYR A 69 17.05 -9.15 2.91
N SER A 70 17.04 -8.26 3.94
CA SER A 70 17.79 -8.47 5.18
C SER A 70 17.06 -9.37 6.16
N LEU A 71 15.76 -9.16 6.38
CA LEU A 71 14.99 -9.89 7.38
C LEU A 71 14.36 -11.16 6.80
N ALA A 72 13.72 -11.03 5.64
CA ALA A 72 13.03 -12.15 5.00
C ALA A 72 13.97 -13.05 4.17
N GLY A 73 15.21 -12.63 3.92
CA GLY A 73 16.18 -13.41 3.17
C GLY A 73 15.88 -13.54 1.68
N VAL A 74 15.03 -12.68 1.14
CA VAL A 74 14.57 -12.70 -0.26
C VAL A 74 15.72 -12.39 -1.21
N ARG A 75 15.84 -13.20 -2.24
CA ARG A 75 16.80 -13.01 -3.35
C ARG A 75 16.11 -12.92 -4.70
N ALA A 76 14.81 -13.28 -4.75
CA ALA A 76 13.98 -13.13 -5.93
C ALA A 76 13.85 -11.63 -6.30
N SER A 77 13.99 -11.37 -7.60
CA SER A 77 14.03 -10.03 -8.17
C SER A 77 12.63 -9.50 -8.52
N THR A 78 12.55 -8.24 -8.92
CA THR A 78 11.36 -7.64 -9.52
C THR A 78 10.84 -8.45 -10.73
N ASP A 79 11.76 -8.97 -11.59
CA ASP A 79 11.38 -9.81 -12.74
C ASP A 79 10.76 -11.15 -12.28
N ASP A 80 11.31 -11.77 -11.23
CA ASP A 80 10.75 -12.98 -10.63
C ASP A 80 9.34 -12.73 -10.07
N ALA A 81 9.10 -11.58 -9.47
CA ALA A 81 7.77 -11.21 -8.95
C ALA A 81 6.72 -11.14 -10.09
N TYR A 82 7.06 -10.53 -11.22
CA TYR A 82 6.17 -10.53 -12.38
C TYR A 82 5.97 -11.93 -12.98
N ARG A 83 7.00 -12.78 -12.98
CA ARG A 83 6.88 -14.19 -13.39
C ARG A 83 5.96 -14.97 -12.47
N PHE A 84 6.07 -14.77 -11.14
CA PHE A 84 5.15 -15.37 -10.17
C PHE A 84 3.70 -14.96 -10.45
N ALA A 85 3.43 -13.65 -10.64
CA ALA A 85 2.10 -13.15 -10.93
C ALA A 85 1.47 -13.74 -12.21
N ARG A 86 2.30 -14.15 -13.18
CA ARG A 86 1.88 -14.88 -14.39
C ARG A 86 1.69 -16.39 -14.19
N GLY A 87 1.89 -16.91 -12.96
CA GLY A 87 1.76 -18.33 -12.62
C GLY A 87 3.03 -19.17 -12.82
N GLU A 88 4.19 -18.54 -13.07
CA GLU A 88 5.47 -19.25 -13.11
C GLU A 88 5.98 -19.56 -11.70
N ALA A 89 6.76 -20.62 -11.55
CA ALA A 89 7.38 -20.96 -10.29
C ALA A 89 8.67 -20.15 -10.09
N ILE A 90 8.82 -19.57 -8.89
CA ILE A 90 10.02 -18.85 -8.46
C ILE A 90 10.63 -19.51 -7.21
N ASP A 91 11.87 -19.14 -6.88
CA ASP A 91 12.55 -19.69 -5.71
C ASP A 91 12.15 -18.95 -4.44
N HIS A 92 11.71 -19.71 -3.43
CA HIS A 92 11.45 -19.18 -2.09
C HIS A 92 12.74 -19.18 -1.25
N PRO A 93 12.96 -18.20 -0.34
CA PRO A 93 14.16 -18.12 0.50
C PRO A 93 14.45 -19.38 1.32
N PHE A 94 13.45 -20.18 1.60
CA PHE A 94 13.54 -21.46 2.33
C PHE A 94 14.02 -22.63 1.47
N GLY A 95 14.29 -22.43 0.17
CA GLY A 95 14.88 -23.42 -0.74
C GLY A 95 13.87 -24.30 -1.48
N TYR A 96 12.58 -24.01 -1.42
CA TYR A 96 11.56 -24.63 -2.26
C TYR A 96 11.04 -23.64 -3.31
N LYS A 97 10.23 -24.11 -4.25
CA LYS A 97 9.60 -23.26 -5.25
C LYS A 97 8.16 -22.95 -4.87
N ILE A 98 7.75 -21.71 -5.16
CA ILE A 98 6.37 -21.23 -5.00
C ILE A 98 5.81 -20.77 -6.33
N ARG A 99 4.51 -20.94 -6.52
CA ARG A 99 3.75 -20.45 -7.67
C ARG A 99 2.29 -20.25 -7.28
N LEU A 100 1.55 -19.49 -8.07
CA LEU A 100 0.09 -19.41 -7.95
C LEU A 100 -0.50 -20.81 -8.23
N LYS A 101 -1.48 -21.20 -7.41
CA LYS A 101 -2.28 -22.40 -7.60
C LYS A 101 -3.37 -22.19 -8.66
N GLY A 102 -3.99 -21.01 -8.60
CA GLY A 102 -5.05 -20.58 -9.49
C GLY A 102 -4.57 -19.96 -10.80
N GLU A 103 -5.41 -19.13 -11.39
CA GLU A 103 -5.11 -18.38 -12.62
C GLU A 103 -4.08 -17.27 -12.34
N ALA A 104 -3.35 -16.84 -13.37
CA ALA A 104 -2.49 -15.67 -13.32
C ALA A 104 -3.26 -14.44 -12.85
N LEU A 105 -2.56 -13.48 -12.25
CA LEU A 105 -3.12 -12.15 -11.98
C LEU A 105 -3.19 -11.35 -13.28
N ASP A 106 -4.15 -10.43 -13.36
CA ASP A 106 -4.35 -9.59 -14.55
C ASP A 106 -3.41 -8.39 -14.55
N PHE A 107 -3.11 -7.85 -13.37
CA PHE A 107 -2.20 -6.72 -13.20
C PHE A 107 -1.36 -6.86 -11.93
N TYR A 108 -0.21 -6.17 -11.90
CA TYR A 108 0.73 -6.29 -10.79
C TYR A 108 1.62 -5.06 -10.65
N ALA A 109 2.01 -4.73 -9.42
CA ALA A 109 3.06 -3.77 -9.15
C ALA A 109 4.03 -4.33 -8.11
N VAL A 110 5.32 -4.15 -8.32
CA VAL A 110 6.35 -4.36 -7.30
C VAL A 110 6.68 -3.01 -6.71
N SER A 111 6.38 -2.85 -5.41
CA SER A 111 6.41 -1.58 -4.70
C SER A 111 7.43 -1.59 -3.57
N ASP A 112 8.66 -1.98 -3.89
CA ASP A 112 9.76 -1.96 -2.94
C ASP A 112 9.89 -0.60 -2.23
N HIS A 113 10.31 -0.59 -0.96
CA HIS A 113 10.52 0.63 -0.19
C HIS A 113 11.44 1.62 -0.92
N ALA A 114 11.04 2.90 -0.97
CA ALA A 114 11.89 3.97 -1.50
C ALA A 114 13.20 4.10 -0.73
N GLU A 115 13.10 3.87 0.57
CA GLU A 115 14.18 3.95 1.52
C GLU A 115 15.21 2.85 1.25
N PHE A 116 16.44 3.28 0.95
CA PHE A 116 17.53 2.35 0.62
C PHE A 116 17.21 1.38 -0.54
N PHE A 117 16.42 1.81 -1.51
CA PHE A 117 16.03 1.01 -2.67
C PHE A 117 17.23 0.36 -3.37
N GLY A 118 17.34 -0.98 -3.34
CA GLY A 118 18.45 -1.74 -3.90
C GLY A 118 19.80 -1.63 -3.18
N VAL A 119 19.90 -0.79 -2.14
CA VAL A 119 21.15 -0.50 -1.42
C VAL A 119 21.65 -1.72 -0.65
N VAL A 120 20.75 -2.44 0.03
CA VAL A 120 21.15 -3.63 0.81
C VAL A 120 21.67 -4.74 -0.11
N LYS A 121 21.04 -4.93 -1.26
CA LYS A 121 21.52 -5.82 -2.33
C LYS A 121 22.93 -5.45 -2.77
N SER A 122 23.23 -4.15 -2.90
CA SER A 122 24.56 -3.63 -3.26
C SER A 122 25.60 -3.81 -2.15
N LEU A 123 25.21 -3.64 -0.88
CA LEU A 123 26.06 -3.94 0.28
C LEU A 123 26.40 -5.44 0.36
N ALA A 124 25.46 -6.29 -0.01
CA ALA A 124 25.64 -7.75 0.00
C ALA A 124 26.50 -8.27 -1.16
N ASP A 125 26.69 -7.50 -2.23
CA ASP A 125 27.51 -7.90 -3.37
C ASP A 125 28.99 -7.63 -3.10
N PRO A 126 29.85 -8.69 -3.02
CA PRO A 126 31.31 -8.51 -2.82
C PRO A 126 32.00 -7.73 -3.96
N ALA A 127 31.36 -7.62 -5.12
CA ALA A 127 31.85 -6.83 -6.26
C ALA A 127 31.13 -5.47 -6.39
N GLY A 128 30.10 -5.22 -5.56
CA GLY A 128 29.26 -4.04 -5.61
C GLY A 128 29.97 -2.74 -5.24
N PRO A 129 29.41 -1.60 -5.60
CA PRO A 129 30.01 -0.28 -5.33
C PRO A 129 30.08 0.05 -3.83
N LEU A 130 29.25 -0.56 -2.98
CA LEU A 130 29.21 -0.35 -1.53
C LEU A 130 29.96 -1.42 -0.73
N ARG A 131 30.71 -2.32 -1.36
CA ARG A 131 31.41 -3.46 -0.72
C ARG A 131 32.41 -3.05 0.37
N ASP A 132 33.02 -1.87 0.25
CA ASP A 132 34.03 -1.37 1.18
C ASP A 132 33.43 -0.60 2.37
N HIS A 133 32.11 -0.40 2.39
CA HIS A 133 31.43 0.24 3.52
C HIS A 133 31.37 -0.71 4.73
N PRO A 134 31.54 -0.23 5.99
CA PRO A 134 31.51 -1.07 7.18
C PRO A 134 30.24 -1.94 7.32
N LEU A 135 29.09 -1.43 6.92
CA LEU A 135 27.83 -2.20 6.92
C LEU A 135 27.87 -3.40 5.96
N ALA A 136 28.66 -3.36 4.89
CA ALA A 136 28.78 -4.48 3.96
C ALA A 136 29.29 -5.75 4.66
N ALA A 137 30.24 -5.61 5.57
CA ALA A 137 30.76 -6.73 6.36
C ALA A 137 29.67 -7.37 7.24
N LEU A 138 28.74 -6.59 7.78
CA LEU A 138 27.60 -7.09 8.56
C LEU A 138 26.57 -7.79 7.66
N ILE A 139 26.23 -7.19 6.54
CA ILE A 139 25.22 -7.73 5.59
C ILE A 139 25.75 -8.99 4.88
N GLN A 140 27.06 -9.08 4.60
CA GLN A 140 27.71 -10.25 3.98
C GLN A 140 28.02 -11.37 4.98
N SER A 141 27.91 -11.11 6.30
CA SER A 141 28.21 -12.10 7.33
C SER A 141 27.29 -13.32 7.21
N PRO A 142 27.82 -14.54 7.38
CA PRO A 142 26.98 -15.73 7.48
C PRO A 142 26.22 -15.81 8.82
N ASP A 143 26.56 -14.96 9.79
CA ASP A 143 25.88 -14.88 11.08
C ASP A 143 24.64 -13.98 10.98
N LYS A 144 23.46 -14.56 11.23
CA LYS A 144 22.19 -13.82 11.27
C LYS A 144 22.17 -12.67 12.28
N ALA A 145 22.94 -12.77 13.37
CA ALA A 145 23.04 -11.69 14.36
C ALA A 145 23.74 -10.46 13.80
N ASP A 146 24.74 -10.64 12.94
CA ASP A 146 25.41 -9.53 12.26
C ASP A 146 24.50 -8.92 11.18
N ASN A 147 23.82 -9.74 10.39
CA ASN A 147 22.82 -9.22 9.43
C ASN A 147 21.77 -8.36 10.13
N ARG A 148 21.28 -8.80 11.29
CA ARG A 148 20.34 -8.02 12.09
C ARG A 148 20.92 -6.69 12.57
N LYS A 149 22.20 -6.64 12.97
CA LYS A 149 22.87 -5.37 13.33
C LYS A 149 22.93 -4.41 12.15
N GLY A 150 23.27 -4.94 10.96
CA GLY A 150 23.28 -4.16 9.72
C GLY A 150 21.90 -3.58 9.40
N PHE A 151 20.84 -4.40 9.50
CA PHE A 151 19.47 -3.94 9.32
C PHE A 151 19.07 -2.86 10.34
N VAL A 152 19.33 -3.09 11.64
CA VAL A 152 19.01 -2.14 12.72
C VAL A 152 19.71 -0.79 12.51
N ALA A 153 20.93 -0.77 11.97
CA ALA A 153 21.61 0.49 11.66
C ALA A 153 20.88 1.28 10.57
N LEU A 154 20.42 0.61 9.50
CA LEU A 154 19.63 1.22 8.44
C LEU A 154 18.27 1.71 8.96
N GLU A 155 17.55 0.86 9.71
CA GLU A 155 16.26 1.20 10.31
C GLU A 155 16.36 2.38 11.28
N SER A 156 17.47 2.48 12.04
CA SER A 156 17.70 3.57 13.00
C SER A 156 17.83 4.93 12.30
N GLU A 157 18.44 4.98 11.12
CA GLU A 157 18.48 6.21 10.32
C GLU A 157 17.06 6.64 9.93
N LEU A 158 16.21 5.70 9.47
CA LEU A 158 14.85 5.99 9.02
C LEU A 158 13.89 6.37 10.16
N THR A 159 13.98 5.68 11.29
CA THR A 159 12.98 5.82 12.37
C THR A 159 13.40 6.80 13.46
N ARG A 160 14.71 6.98 13.69
CA ARG A 160 15.25 7.81 14.76
C ARG A 160 16.13 8.96 14.26
N GLY A 161 16.41 9.03 12.96
CA GLY A 161 17.32 10.03 12.39
C GLY A 161 18.77 9.85 12.86
N GLU A 162 19.17 8.64 13.27
CA GLU A 162 20.52 8.31 13.66
C GLU A 162 21.39 8.12 12.40
N PRO A 163 22.30 9.06 12.07
CA PRO A 163 23.01 8.99 10.79
C PRO A 163 23.97 7.79 10.76
N ILE A 164 24.02 7.12 9.61
CA ILE A 164 25.00 6.08 9.35
C ILE A 164 26.40 6.73 9.22
N ASP A 165 27.37 6.24 10.00
CA ASP A 165 28.75 6.72 9.99
C ASP A 165 29.73 5.58 9.61
N PRO A 166 30.52 5.72 8.54
CA PRO A 166 30.51 6.82 7.57
C PRO A 166 29.23 6.86 6.73
N PRO A 167 28.87 8.01 6.12
CA PRO A 167 27.70 8.12 5.25
C PRO A 167 27.75 7.11 4.11
N LEU A 168 26.57 6.53 3.78
CA LEU A 168 26.47 5.41 2.85
C LEU A 168 26.80 5.80 1.39
N GLY A 169 26.57 7.06 1.01
CA GLY A 169 26.81 7.53 -0.35
C GLY A 169 26.04 6.74 -1.42
N SER A 170 24.81 6.33 -1.11
CA SER A 170 24.05 5.31 -1.86
C SER A 170 23.24 5.85 -3.02
N GLU A 171 23.19 7.15 -3.27
CA GLU A 171 22.32 7.78 -4.26
C GLU A 171 22.47 7.19 -5.69
N ALA A 172 23.70 6.99 -6.15
CA ALA A 172 23.93 6.40 -7.47
C ALA A 172 23.44 4.95 -7.57
N VAL A 173 23.52 4.19 -6.47
CA VAL A 173 23.01 2.81 -6.38
C VAL A 173 21.50 2.83 -6.44
N LEU A 174 20.86 3.68 -5.65
CA LEU A 174 19.41 3.83 -5.60
C LEU A 174 18.87 4.20 -6.99
N ARG A 175 19.43 5.22 -7.65
CA ARG A 175 19.02 5.63 -9.00
C ARG A 175 19.17 4.50 -10.01
N SER A 176 20.27 3.75 -9.96
CA SER A 176 20.49 2.63 -10.87
C SER A 176 19.48 1.50 -10.64
N ALA A 177 19.23 1.14 -9.39
CA ALA A 177 18.26 0.10 -9.05
C ALA A 177 16.83 0.51 -9.41
N TRP A 178 16.48 1.78 -9.20
CA TRP A 178 15.19 2.32 -9.59
C TRP A 178 15.00 2.33 -11.12
N GLN A 179 16.01 2.75 -11.87
CA GLN A 179 15.98 2.70 -13.34
C GLN A 179 15.80 1.25 -13.83
N GLU A 180 16.48 0.28 -13.19
CA GLU A 180 16.31 -1.13 -13.50
C GLU A 180 14.86 -1.57 -13.24
N ASN A 181 14.27 -1.14 -12.10
CA ASN A 181 12.88 -1.44 -11.75
C ASN A 181 11.89 -0.93 -12.82
N ILE A 182 12.06 0.33 -13.28
CA ILE A 182 11.27 0.91 -14.39
C ILE A 182 11.40 0.05 -15.65
N ASN A 183 12.62 -0.31 -16.03
CA ASN A 183 12.88 -1.12 -17.23
C ASN A 183 12.24 -2.51 -17.12
N ILE A 184 12.31 -3.14 -15.95
CA ILE A 184 11.71 -4.47 -15.71
C ILE A 184 10.19 -4.39 -15.75
N ALA A 185 9.58 -3.38 -15.13
CA ALA A 185 8.13 -3.18 -15.19
C ALA A 185 7.66 -3.02 -16.64
N ASN A 186 8.37 -2.21 -17.43
CA ASN A 186 8.06 -2.00 -18.84
C ASN A 186 8.25 -3.27 -19.70
N LYS A 187 9.37 -3.98 -19.51
CA LYS A 187 9.65 -5.27 -20.19
C LYS A 187 8.53 -6.29 -19.98
N ASN A 188 7.92 -6.31 -18.79
CA ASN A 188 6.90 -7.27 -18.40
C ASN A 188 5.47 -6.83 -18.73
N TYR A 189 5.26 -5.64 -19.25
CA TYR A 189 3.95 -5.16 -19.65
C TYR A 189 3.50 -5.81 -20.98
N GLU A 190 2.36 -6.51 -20.97
CA GLU A 190 1.71 -7.11 -22.13
C GLU A 190 0.27 -6.58 -22.26
N PRO A 191 0.04 -5.45 -22.96
CA PRO A 191 -1.29 -4.85 -23.09
C PRO A 191 -2.37 -5.86 -23.54
N GLY A 192 -3.49 -5.88 -22.84
CA GLY A 192 -4.61 -6.80 -23.06
C GLY A 192 -4.45 -8.17 -22.41
N LYS A 193 -3.32 -8.45 -21.75
CA LYS A 193 -3.05 -9.75 -21.14
C LYS A 193 -2.52 -9.65 -19.70
N PHE A 194 -1.48 -8.87 -19.49
CA PHE A 194 -0.87 -8.68 -18.16
C PHE A 194 -0.34 -7.25 -18.03
N THR A 195 -0.94 -6.50 -17.12
CA THR A 195 -0.55 -5.10 -16.88
C THR A 195 0.39 -5.00 -15.68
N THR A 196 1.55 -4.41 -15.90
CA THR A 196 2.50 -4.06 -14.84
C THR A 196 2.50 -2.56 -14.62
N PHE A 197 2.72 -2.11 -13.39
CA PHE A 197 2.89 -0.69 -13.08
C PHE A 197 4.29 -0.41 -12.54
N ILE A 198 4.78 0.79 -12.81
CA ILE A 198 5.93 1.36 -12.11
C ILE A 198 5.42 1.82 -10.75
N ALA A 199 6.02 1.31 -9.67
CA ALA A 199 5.61 1.62 -8.32
C ALA A 199 6.77 1.55 -7.33
N TYR A 200 6.56 2.19 -6.19
CA TYR A 200 7.41 2.07 -5.00
C TYR A 200 6.58 2.35 -3.75
N GLU A 201 7.12 2.05 -2.57
CA GLU A 201 6.49 2.39 -1.31
C GLU A 201 7.25 3.52 -0.60
N TYR A 202 6.55 4.60 -0.30
CA TYR A 202 6.97 5.63 0.64
C TYR A 202 6.66 5.18 2.07
N SER A 203 7.68 5.04 2.93
CA SER A 203 7.57 4.36 4.23
C SER A 203 7.93 5.27 5.39
N SER A 204 7.05 6.20 5.72
CA SER A 204 7.23 7.16 6.81
C SER A 204 6.71 6.63 8.15
N HIS A 205 7.51 6.82 9.22
CA HIS A 205 7.20 6.38 10.58
C HIS A 205 7.29 7.50 11.62
N PRO A 206 6.62 8.64 11.47
CA PRO A 206 6.67 9.69 12.49
C PRO A 206 6.11 9.17 13.82
N GLN A 207 6.89 9.29 14.89
CA GLN A 207 6.50 8.81 16.24
C GLN A 207 6.13 7.30 16.27
N ASN A 208 6.75 6.48 15.43
CA ASN A 208 6.42 5.07 15.22
C ASN A 208 5.01 4.80 14.65
N ALA A 209 4.35 5.80 14.11
CA ALA A 209 3.09 5.62 13.38
C ALA A 209 3.36 5.21 11.93
N ASN A 210 2.65 4.20 11.44
CA ASN A 210 2.75 3.78 10.05
C ASN A 210 1.99 4.75 9.14
N LEU A 211 2.71 5.57 8.38
CA LEU A 211 2.15 6.48 7.39
C LEU A 211 2.63 6.12 5.97
N HIS A 212 2.58 4.84 5.63
CA HIS A 212 3.07 4.31 4.36
C HIS A 212 2.09 4.52 3.20
N ARG A 213 2.62 4.67 1.99
CA ARG A 213 1.86 4.78 0.73
C ARG A 213 2.57 4.03 -0.40
N VAL A 214 1.84 3.19 -1.10
CA VAL A 214 2.29 2.74 -2.42
C VAL A 214 2.06 3.89 -3.40
N VAL A 215 3.10 4.30 -4.10
CA VAL A 215 3.02 5.30 -5.17
C VAL A 215 3.06 4.60 -6.52
N LEU A 216 2.07 4.89 -7.37
CA LEU A 216 1.82 4.22 -8.64
C LEU A 216 1.86 5.21 -9.81
N PHE A 217 2.53 4.84 -10.91
CA PHE A 217 2.61 5.62 -12.14
C PHE A 217 1.93 4.88 -13.30
N PRO A 218 1.08 5.56 -14.10
CA PRO A 218 0.28 4.91 -15.15
C PRO A 218 1.03 4.66 -16.46
N GLY A 219 2.15 5.36 -16.67
CA GLY A 219 2.88 5.35 -17.95
C GLY A 219 4.10 4.44 -17.94
N ASP A 220 4.92 4.64 -18.97
CA ASP A 220 6.21 3.97 -19.13
C ASP A 220 7.36 4.76 -18.49
N ASP A 221 7.10 6.02 -18.15
CA ASP A 221 8.04 6.95 -17.54
C ASP A 221 7.93 6.91 -16.01
N GLY A 222 9.01 7.28 -15.32
CA GLY A 222 9.05 7.43 -13.87
C GLY A 222 9.95 8.60 -13.44
N PRO A 223 9.91 9.01 -12.16
CA PRO A 223 10.83 10.02 -11.65
C PRO A 223 12.27 9.50 -11.67
N LEU A 224 13.25 10.40 -11.58
CA LEU A 224 14.68 10.04 -11.56
C LEU A 224 15.04 9.15 -10.35
N ARG A 225 14.36 9.34 -9.25
CA ARG A 225 14.37 8.48 -8.07
C ARG A 225 13.04 8.53 -7.32
N PRO A 226 12.70 7.52 -6.48
CA PRO A 226 11.56 7.60 -5.58
C PRO A 226 11.72 8.73 -4.55
N PHE A 227 10.62 9.33 -4.13
CA PHE A 227 10.55 10.18 -2.95
C PHE A 227 10.28 9.30 -1.73
N GLY A 228 11.17 9.30 -0.76
CA GLY A 228 11.09 8.47 0.44
C GLY A 228 11.03 9.27 1.73
N SER A 229 10.93 8.59 2.85
CA SER A 229 10.94 9.21 4.18
C SER A 229 12.29 9.87 4.53
N GLN A 230 13.33 9.55 3.79
CA GLN A 230 14.63 10.25 3.86
C GLN A 230 14.55 11.68 3.30
N ASP A 231 13.58 11.97 2.40
CA ASP A 231 13.30 13.31 1.90
C ASP A 231 12.39 14.08 2.87
N SER A 232 11.32 13.44 3.33
CA SER A 232 10.42 13.98 4.36
C SER A 232 9.62 12.87 5.05
N LEU A 233 9.44 13.00 6.37
CA LEU A 233 8.51 12.17 7.14
C LEU A 233 7.04 12.63 7.02
N ASN A 234 6.81 13.81 6.46
CA ASN A 234 5.48 14.38 6.30
C ASN A 234 4.88 13.94 4.93
N PRO A 235 3.80 13.17 4.89
CA PRO A 235 3.17 12.77 3.63
C PRO A 235 2.57 13.93 2.83
N GLU A 236 2.39 15.11 3.42
CA GLU A 236 1.95 16.31 2.71
C GLU A 236 3.04 16.80 1.73
N ASP A 237 4.33 16.65 2.08
CA ASP A 237 5.45 16.96 1.20
C ASP A 237 5.53 15.96 0.02
N LEU A 238 5.14 14.70 0.25
CA LEU A 238 4.97 13.75 -0.85
C LEU A 238 3.88 14.22 -1.82
N TRP A 239 2.75 14.74 -1.32
CA TRP A 239 1.69 15.26 -2.21
C TRP A 239 2.16 16.47 -3.02
N ASP A 240 2.94 17.37 -2.42
CA ASP A 240 3.52 18.52 -3.13
C ASP A 240 4.45 18.07 -4.25
N TRP A 241 5.30 17.07 -3.97
CA TRP A 241 6.18 16.49 -4.97
C TRP A 241 5.42 15.77 -6.10
N LEU A 242 4.36 15.01 -5.78
CA LEU A 242 3.50 14.37 -6.78
C LEU A 242 2.74 15.38 -7.64
N ASP A 243 2.30 16.50 -7.06
CA ASP A 243 1.66 17.59 -7.81
C ASP A 243 2.65 18.29 -8.74
N ALA A 244 3.91 18.45 -8.33
CA ALA A 244 4.98 18.97 -9.20
C ALA A 244 5.26 18.02 -10.36
N LEU A 245 5.42 16.71 -10.11
CA LEU A 245 5.56 15.70 -11.18
C LEU A 245 4.40 15.72 -12.17
N ARG A 246 3.17 15.85 -11.67
CA ARG A 246 1.97 15.95 -12.51
C ARG A 246 1.98 17.19 -13.38
N SER A 247 2.49 18.31 -12.85
CA SER A 247 2.66 19.55 -13.62
C SER A 247 3.70 19.40 -14.74
N ASP A 248 4.69 18.52 -14.55
CA ASP A 248 5.71 18.16 -15.53
C ASP A 248 5.26 17.02 -16.48
N GLY A 249 4.00 16.54 -16.33
CA GLY A 249 3.36 15.58 -17.22
C GLY A 249 3.43 14.12 -16.78
N LEU A 250 3.88 13.83 -15.55
CA LEU A 250 3.89 12.49 -14.99
C LEU A 250 2.78 12.35 -13.94
N ASP A 251 1.65 11.74 -14.34
CA ASP A 251 0.53 11.47 -13.42
C ASP A 251 0.87 10.34 -12.43
N SER A 252 0.19 10.35 -11.27
CA SER A 252 0.43 9.38 -10.21
C SER A 252 -0.72 9.33 -9.22
N ILE A 253 -0.77 8.27 -8.41
CA ILE A 253 -1.57 8.19 -7.18
C ILE A 253 -0.71 7.63 -6.05
N ALA A 254 -1.02 8.04 -4.82
CA ALA A 254 -0.49 7.44 -3.61
C ALA A 254 -1.61 6.67 -2.91
N ILE A 255 -1.31 5.47 -2.41
CA ILE A 255 -2.28 4.54 -1.82
C ILE A 255 -1.89 4.30 -0.37
N PRO A 256 -2.51 5.01 0.59
CA PRO A 256 -2.31 4.75 2.01
C PRO A 256 -2.66 3.31 2.37
N HIS A 257 -1.86 2.71 3.26
CA HIS A 257 -2.10 1.36 3.76
C HIS A 257 -1.68 1.19 5.21
N ASN A 258 -2.10 0.11 5.84
CA ASN A 258 -1.90 -0.15 7.26
C ASN A 258 -2.29 1.03 8.16
N SER A 259 -3.39 1.68 7.86
CA SER A 259 -3.88 2.75 8.70
C SER A 259 -4.23 2.28 10.11
N ASN A 260 -4.56 0.98 10.28
CA ASN A 260 -4.71 0.32 11.58
C ASN A 260 -3.45 0.39 12.47
N TRP A 261 -2.27 0.74 11.91
CA TRP A 261 -1.01 0.95 12.63
C TRP A 261 -0.59 2.41 12.71
N SER A 262 -1.40 3.31 12.18
CA SER A 262 -1.06 4.73 12.07
C SER A 262 -1.20 5.53 13.37
N GLN A 263 -1.61 4.91 14.48
CA GLN A 263 -1.92 5.60 15.73
C GLN A 263 -2.91 6.77 15.56
N GLY A 264 -3.82 6.65 14.57
CA GLY A 264 -4.79 7.68 14.24
C GLY A 264 -4.28 8.82 13.37
N LEU A 265 -3.01 8.79 12.96
CA LEU A 265 -2.42 9.86 12.15
C LEU A 265 -2.76 9.76 10.66
N MET A 266 -3.23 8.60 10.17
CA MET A 266 -3.53 8.42 8.75
C MET A 266 -4.73 9.27 8.30
N PHE A 267 -5.78 9.34 9.12
CA PHE A 267 -7.04 10.00 8.76
C PHE A 267 -7.43 11.08 9.78
N GLN A 268 -6.52 12.03 10.01
CA GLN A 268 -6.74 13.13 10.94
C GLN A 268 -7.76 14.13 10.41
N ARG A 269 -8.43 14.84 11.33
CA ARG A 269 -9.33 15.97 11.04
C ARG A 269 -8.59 17.32 10.98
N VAL A 270 -7.28 17.29 11.00
CA VAL A 270 -6.35 18.43 10.97
C VAL A 270 -5.21 18.11 10.02
N THR A 271 -4.39 19.09 9.65
CA THR A 271 -3.15 18.89 8.90
C THR A 271 -2.08 18.24 9.78
N MET A 272 -0.99 17.75 9.20
CA MET A 272 0.09 17.07 9.96
C MET A 272 0.75 17.98 11.02
N ASP A 273 0.75 19.29 10.81
CA ASP A 273 1.22 20.28 11.77
C ASP A 273 0.15 20.71 12.81
N GLY A 274 -1.05 20.11 12.78
CA GLY A 274 -2.17 20.39 13.66
C GLY A 274 -3.01 21.59 13.26
N GLY A 275 -2.78 22.17 12.08
CA GLY A 275 -3.56 23.26 11.53
C GLY A 275 -4.97 22.83 11.04
N PRO A 276 -5.85 23.78 10.72
CA PRO A 276 -7.17 23.48 10.21
C PRO A 276 -7.11 23.01 8.74
N VAL A 277 -7.92 22.00 8.40
CA VAL A 277 -8.12 21.57 7.00
C VAL A 277 -8.73 22.73 6.21
N THR A 278 -8.18 23.01 5.03
CA THR A 278 -8.70 24.00 4.07
C THR A 278 -9.28 23.31 2.85
N PRO A 279 -10.14 23.98 2.04
CA PRO A 279 -10.62 23.43 0.78
C PRO A 279 -9.50 23.06 -0.19
N ALA A 280 -8.38 23.80 -0.20
CA ALA A 280 -7.23 23.51 -1.04
C ALA A 280 -6.53 22.22 -0.59
N TYR A 281 -6.28 22.07 0.71
CA TYR A 281 -5.72 20.88 1.32
C TYR A 281 -6.58 19.63 1.03
N ALA A 282 -7.89 19.73 1.27
CA ALA A 282 -8.81 18.62 1.03
C ALA A 282 -8.80 18.14 -0.44
N LYS A 283 -8.76 19.09 -1.38
CA LYS A 283 -8.67 18.78 -2.82
C LYS A 283 -7.31 18.18 -3.21
N GLN A 284 -6.23 18.65 -2.61
CA GLN A 284 -4.89 18.10 -2.84
C GLN A 284 -4.80 16.67 -2.37
N ARG A 285 -5.26 16.38 -1.15
CA ARG A 285 -5.30 15.04 -0.60
C ARG A 285 -6.12 14.09 -1.48
N LEU A 286 -7.37 14.44 -1.78
CA LEU A 286 -8.25 13.61 -2.61
C LEU A 286 -7.68 13.33 -4.01
N ARG A 287 -6.95 14.30 -4.58
CA ARG A 287 -6.29 14.13 -5.88
C ARG A 287 -5.13 13.13 -5.82
N ASN A 288 -4.34 13.17 -4.75
CA ASN A 288 -3.16 12.34 -4.58
C ASN A 288 -3.49 10.98 -3.95
N GLU A 289 -4.46 10.91 -3.03
CA GLU A 289 -4.90 9.70 -2.31
C GLU A 289 -6.38 9.37 -2.62
N PRO A 290 -6.75 9.08 -3.88
CA PRO A 290 -8.14 8.78 -4.24
C PRO A 290 -8.61 7.40 -3.77
N ILE A 291 -7.71 6.52 -3.38
CA ILE A 291 -7.98 5.14 -2.95
C ILE A 291 -7.12 4.78 -1.75
N VAL A 292 -7.56 3.77 -0.99
CA VAL A 292 -6.89 3.24 0.20
C VAL A 292 -6.84 1.72 0.13
N GLU A 293 -5.74 1.13 0.55
CA GLU A 293 -5.65 -0.30 0.80
C GLU A 293 -6.30 -0.60 2.16
N ILE A 294 -7.46 -1.28 2.12
CA ILE A 294 -8.29 -1.52 3.30
C ILE A 294 -7.91 -2.80 4.05
N THR A 295 -7.25 -3.73 3.37
CA THR A 295 -6.85 -5.01 3.96
C THR A 295 -5.59 -5.57 3.31
N GLN A 296 -4.77 -6.19 4.14
CA GLN A 296 -3.59 -6.96 3.78
C GLN A 296 -3.24 -7.92 4.93
N ILE A 297 -2.17 -8.67 4.79
CA ILE A 297 -1.76 -9.68 5.77
C ILE A 297 -1.49 -9.12 7.19
N LYS A 298 -1.16 -7.82 7.33
CA LYS A 298 -1.04 -7.13 8.63
C LYS A 298 -2.39 -6.63 9.19
N GLY A 299 -3.49 -7.19 8.73
CA GLY A 299 -4.84 -6.96 9.24
C GLY A 299 -5.67 -5.97 8.44
N THR A 300 -6.96 -5.98 8.74
CA THR A 300 -7.93 -5.05 8.19
C THR A 300 -7.71 -3.63 8.72
N SER A 301 -7.92 -2.67 7.86
CA SER A 301 -8.05 -1.23 8.19
C SER A 301 -9.49 -0.74 7.96
N GLU A 302 -10.48 -1.65 7.84
CA GLU A 302 -11.88 -1.29 7.59
C GLU A 302 -12.52 -0.60 8.78
N THR A 303 -12.67 -1.34 9.88
CA THR A 303 -13.24 -0.84 11.13
C THR A 303 -12.68 -1.60 12.34
N HIS A 304 -13.15 -1.23 13.52
CA HIS A 304 -12.78 -1.84 14.81
C HIS A 304 -14.02 -1.93 15.71
N PRO A 305 -14.17 -2.93 16.59
CA PRO A 305 -15.32 -3.07 17.51
C PRO A 305 -15.58 -1.82 18.37
N LEU A 306 -14.56 -1.04 18.68
CA LEU A 306 -14.72 0.23 19.41
C LEU A 306 -15.34 1.35 18.57
N LEU A 307 -15.30 1.25 17.24
CA LEU A 307 -15.86 2.23 16.30
C LEU A 307 -17.22 1.78 15.76
N SER A 308 -17.40 0.48 15.55
CA SER A 308 -18.61 -0.13 15.01
C SER A 308 -19.12 -1.25 15.95
N PRO A 309 -19.58 -0.91 17.16
CA PRO A 309 -19.97 -1.92 18.17
C PRO A 309 -21.21 -2.73 17.79
N GLU A 310 -22.04 -2.23 16.88
CA GLU A 310 -23.25 -2.91 16.40
C GLU A 310 -22.97 -3.83 15.21
N ASP A 311 -21.72 -3.87 14.70
CA ASP A 311 -21.31 -4.74 13.61
C ASP A 311 -20.75 -6.06 14.14
N GLU A 312 -21.45 -7.16 13.91
CA GLU A 312 -21.00 -8.50 14.33
C GLU A 312 -19.70 -8.96 13.67
N TRP A 313 -19.26 -8.27 12.57
CA TRP A 313 -18.04 -8.58 11.83
C TRP A 313 -16.95 -7.53 12.00
N SER A 314 -17.12 -6.58 12.92
CA SER A 314 -16.15 -5.50 13.14
C SER A 314 -14.78 -5.98 13.62
N ASP A 315 -14.67 -7.23 14.10
CA ASP A 315 -13.42 -7.88 14.50
C ASP A 315 -12.85 -8.83 13.42
N PHE A 316 -13.47 -8.92 12.25
CA PHE A 316 -13.00 -9.76 11.16
C PHE A 316 -11.62 -9.32 10.67
N GLU A 317 -10.67 -10.28 10.65
CA GLU A 317 -9.28 -10.07 10.18
C GLU A 317 -8.54 -8.91 10.88
N LEU A 318 -8.90 -8.58 12.12
CA LEU A 318 -8.09 -7.68 12.93
C LEU A 318 -6.72 -8.31 13.22
N TRP A 319 -5.66 -7.57 12.97
CA TRP A 319 -4.33 -8.02 13.36
C TRP A 319 -4.22 -8.15 14.88
N PHE A 320 -3.49 -9.16 15.35
CA PHE A 320 -3.49 -9.52 16.77
C PHE A 320 -3.09 -8.38 17.72
N LYS A 321 -2.15 -7.50 17.33
CA LYS A 321 -1.77 -6.34 18.14
C LYS A 321 -2.89 -5.31 18.30
N ASN A 322 -3.84 -5.31 17.39
CA ASN A 322 -5.01 -4.44 17.47
C ASN A 322 -6.18 -5.07 18.24
N ARG A 323 -6.05 -6.35 18.66
CA ARG A 323 -7.07 -7.07 19.45
C ARG A 323 -6.88 -6.94 20.96
N GLY A 324 -5.80 -6.29 21.44
CA GLY A 324 -5.52 -6.11 22.87
C GLY A 324 -4.08 -5.72 23.17
N LYS A 325 -3.79 -5.42 24.45
CA LYS A 325 -2.43 -5.11 24.91
C LYS A 325 -1.52 -6.33 24.79
N VAL A 326 -0.26 -6.07 24.43
CA VAL A 326 0.78 -7.09 24.38
C VAL A 326 1.90 -6.75 25.38
N ASP A 327 2.56 -7.76 25.92
CA ASP A 327 3.74 -7.60 26.77
C ASP A 327 5.01 -7.31 25.92
N GLU A 328 6.16 -7.15 26.59
CA GLU A 328 7.43 -6.85 25.93
C GLU A 328 7.88 -7.95 24.94
N GLU A 329 7.38 -9.18 25.12
CA GLU A 329 7.60 -10.30 24.22
C GLU A 329 6.55 -10.42 23.12
N GLY A 330 5.57 -9.48 23.04
CA GLY A 330 4.52 -9.47 22.05
C GLY A 330 3.33 -10.42 22.33
N ARG A 331 3.24 -10.99 23.52
CA ARG A 331 2.15 -11.89 23.91
C ARG A 331 0.96 -11.07 24.44
N ARG A 332 -0.26 -11.48 24.12
CA ARG A 332 -1.47 -10.81 24.62
C ARG A 332 -1.53 -10.83 26.14
N ILE A 333 -1.65 -9.65 26.73
CA ILE A 333 -1.88 -9.49 28.16
C ILE A 333 -3.33 -9.89 28.43
N ARG A 334 -3.52 -10.77 29.43
CA ARG A 334 -4.83 -11.16 29.90
C ARG A 334 -5.03 -10.68 31.34
N ASP A 335 -6.27 -10.31 31.65
CA ASP A 335 -6.68 -9.99 33.02
C ASP A 335 -6.78 -11.25 33.90
N GLU A 336 -7.14 -11.08 35.17
CA GLU A 336 -7.28 -12.18 36.14
C GLU A 336 -8.37 -13.21 35.75
N ASP A 337 -9.33 -12.79 34.92
CA ASP A 337 -10.43 -13.64 34.43
C ASP A 337 -10.08 -14.31 33.08
N GLY A 338 -8.87 -14.03 32.53
CA GLY A 338 -8.38 -14.59 31.26
C GLY A 338 -8.81 -13.82 30.01
N ASN A 339 -9.51 -12.70 30.14
CA ASN A 339 -9.89 -11.85 29.02
C ASN A 339 -8.68 -11.05 28.51
N VAL A 340 -8.63 -10.79 27.19
CA VAL A 340 -7.60 -9.92 26.61
C VAL A 340 -7.79 -8.50 27.13
N VAL A 341 -6.73 -7.91 27.70
CA VAL A 341 -6.76 -6.50 28.14
C VAL A 341 -6.91 -5.61 26.91
N GLU A 342 -7.80 -4.63 26.99
CA GLU A 342 -8.15 -3.76 25.87
C GLU A 342 -6.94 -3.11 25.18
N PHE A 343 -7.07 -2.94 23.87
CA PHE A 343 -6.09 -2.24 23.04
C PHE A 343 -5.99 -0.77 23.45
N ASP A 344 -4.75 -0.28 23.61
CA ASP A 344 -4.44 1.10 24.05
C ASP A 344 -4.15 2.04 22.86
N GLY A 345 -4.26 1.54 21.63
CA GLY A 345 -3.98 2.30 20.41
C GLY A 345 -5.12 3.24 20.04
N ALA A 346 -4.81 4.28 19.29
CA ALA A 346 -5.83 5.14 18.71
C ALA A 346 -6.62 4.37 17.64
N THR A 347 -7.94 4.35 17.77
CA THR A 347 -8.85 3.82 16.74
C THR A 347 -9.38 4.93 15.84
N THR A 348 -9.73 6.08 16.42
CA THR A 348 -10.15 7.26 15.66
C THR A 348 -9.03 7.75 14.75
N GLY A 349 -9.33 7.93 13.47
CA GLY A 349 -8.36 8.32 12.43
C GLY A 349 -7.45 7.18 11.95
N ALA A 350 -7.68 5.93 12.42
CA ALA A 350 -6.91 4.75 12.04
C ALA A 350 -7.67 3.78 11.11
N TYR A 351 -8.97 3.94 10.97
CA TYR A 351 -9.81 3.01 10.20
C TYR A 351 -10.65 3.73 9.15
N ALA A 352 -10.86 3.06 8.04
CA ALA A 352 -11.46 3.63 6.84
C ALA A 352 -12.93 4.05 7.02
N ARG A 353 -13.74 3.27 7.75
CA ARG A 353 -15.15 3.63 8.00
C ARG A 353 -15.28 4.89 8.88
N ASP A 354 -14.43 5.05 9.90
CA ASP A 354 -14.33 6.29 10.68
C ASP A 354 -13.87 7.47 9.80
N ALA A 355 -12.90 7.22 8.90
CA ALA A 355 -12.44 8.25 7.97
C ALA A 355 -13.53 8.71 6.99
N LEU A 356 -14.35 7.81 6.46
CA LEU A 356 -15.49 8.18 5.59
C LEU A 356 -16.48 9.09 6.34
N LEU A 357 -16.79 8.77 7.59
CA LEU A 357 -17.66 9.61 8.45
C LEU A 357 -17.00 10.97 8.72
N ALA A 358 -15.71 10.98 9.09
CA ALA A 358 -14.95 12.20 9.30
C ALA A 358 -14.88 13.07 8.04
N GLY A 359 -14.77 12.46 6.86
CA GLY A 359 -14.79 13.17 5.57
C GLY A 359 -16.09 13.91 5.32
N MET A 360 -17.23 13.32 5.65
CA MET A 360 -18.55 13.97 5.55
C MET A 360 -18.70 15.12 6.56
N GLU A 361 -18.20 14.95 7.80
CA GLU A 361 -18.19 16.04 8.79
C GLU A 361 -17.33 17.23 8.32
N LEU A 362 -16.16 16.94 7.74
CA LEU A 362 -15.27 17.97 7.19
C LEU A 362 -15.87 18.66 5.97
N GLU A 363 -16.60 17.94 5.13
CA GLU A 363 -17.28 18.51 3.95
C GLU A 363 -18.29 19.60 4.36
N GLU A 364 -19.05 19.41 5.44
CA GLU A 364 -19.94 20.46 5.97
C GLU A 364 -19.18 21.73 6.35
N ALA A 365 -17.94 21.60 6.83
CA ALA A 365 -17.11 22.70 7.28
C ALA A 365 -16.33 23.39 6.15
N VAL A 366 -15.76 22.61 5.20
CA VAL A 366 -14.81 23.11 4.20
C VAL A 366 -15.29 22.94 2.75
N GLY A 367 -16.45 22.32 2.52
CA GLY A 367 -17.05 22.15 1.19
C GLY A 367 -16.35 21.13 0.30
N THR A 368 -15.53 20.25 0.87
CA THR A 368 -14.85 19.17 0.14
C THR A 368 -14.59 18.00 1.09
N ASN A 369 -15.03 16.80 0.71
CA ASN A 369 -14.73 15.57 1.42
C ASN A 369 -13.36 15.03 0.98
N MET A 370 -12.36 15.12 1.83
CA MET A 370 -11.01 14.64 1.52
C MET A 370 -10.84 13.12 1.70
N TYR A 371 -11.84 12.45 2.27
CA TYR A 371 -11.85 11.01 2.52
C TYR A 371 -12.88 10.25 1.66
N GLN A 372 -13.30 10.85 0.55
CA GLN A 372 -14.15 10.19 -0.45
C GLN A 372 -13.33 9.25 -1.33
N PHE A 373 -12.69 8.26 -0.74
CA PHE A 373 -11.81 7.32 -1.41
C PHE A 373 -12.49 5.98 -1.75
N GLY A 374 -11.92 5.22 -2.70
CA GLY A 374 -12.25 3.82 -2.98
C GLY A 374 -11.33 2.88 -2.23
N PHE A 375 -11.61 1.57 -2.30
CA PHE A 375 -10.87 0.55 -1.55
C PHE A 375 -10.27 -0.50 -2.46
N ILE A 376 -9.02 -0.90 -2.17
CA ILE A 376 -8.37 -2.10 -2.69
C ILE A 376 -7.89 -2.98 -1.54
N GLY A 377 -7.62 -4.24 -1.83
CA GLY A 377 -6.81 -5.13 -1.00
C GLY A 377 -5.48 -5.40 -1.68
N SER A 378 -4.48 -5.76 -0.91
CA SER A 378 -3.16 -6.17 -1.40
C SER A 378 -2.53 -7.19 -0.45
N THR A 379 -1.36 -7.75 -0.78
CA THR A 379 -0.75 -8.75 0.10
C THR A 379 0.33 -8.18 1.01
N ASP A 380 1.08 -7.18 0.58
CA ASP A 380 2.31 -6.76 1.24
C ASP A 380 3.30 -7.94 1.38
N GLY A 381 3.31 -8.81 0.38
CA GLY A 381 4.15 -10.02 0.35
C GLY A 381 5.63 -9.69 0.23
N HIS A 382 6.47 -10.23 1.13
CA HIS A 382 7.91 -10.01 1.15
C HIS A 382 8.68 -11.25 0.65
N ASN A 383 8.19 -11.87 -0.44
CA ASN A 383 8.78 -13.05 -1.07
C ASN A 383 8.93 -12.88 -2.58
N ALA A 384 8.79 -11.64 -3.10
CA ALA A 384 8.57 -11.37 -4.53
C ALA A 384 7.34 -12.13 -5.06
N ALA A 385 6.32 -12.28 -4.21
CA ALA A 385 5.15 -13.12 -4.45
C ALA A 385 3.98 -12.68 -3.56
N SER A 386 2.77 -13.02 -3.96
CA SER A 386 1.52 -12.66 -3.29
C SER A 386 0.91 -13.88 -2.58
N PRO A 387 1.01 -13.99 -1.24
CA PRO A 387 0.52 -15.13 -0.47
C PRO A 387 -0.99 -15.01 -0.14
N PHE A 388 -1.87 -14.90 -1.14
CA PHE A 388 -3.31 -14.71 -0.93
C PHE A 388 -4.14 -15.99 -1.00
N GLU A 389 -3.54 -17.11 -1.41
CA GLU A 389 -4.21 -18.40 -1.48
C GLU A 389 -4.05 -19.13 -0.14
N GLU A 390 -5.14 -19.22 0.64
CA GLU A 390 -5.11 -19.75 2.01
C GLU A 390 -4.62 -21.19 2.12
N ASP A 391 -4.99 -22.03 1.18
CA ASP A 391 -4.61 -23.45 1.17
C ASP A 391 -3.23 -23.71 0.56
N GLU A 392 -2.57 -22.69 0.01
CA GLU A 392 -1.20 -22.72 -0.52
C GLU A 392 -0.34 -21.58 0.09
N TYR A 393 -0.67 -21.17 1.32
CA TYR A 393 0.03 -20.10 2.00
C TYR A 393 1.49 -20.45 2.29
N PHE A 394 2.41 -19.68 1.73
CA PHE A 394 3.86 -19.90 1.85
C PHE A 394 4.57 -18.92 2.80
N GLY A 395 3.83 -18.09 3.52
CA GLY A 395 4.36 -17.08 4.42
C GLY A 395 4.53 -15.71 3.80
N LYS A 396 4.66 -14.69 4.66
CA LYS A 396 4.90 -13.29 4.29
C LYS A 396 6.38 -12.97 4.18
N LEU A 397 7.21 -13.48 5.10
CA LEU A 397 8.56 -12.99 5.42
C LEU A 397 9.68 -14.02 5.14
N GLY A 398 9.54 -14.81 4.12
CA GLY A 398 10.59 -15.69 3.63
C GLY A 398 11.16 -16.63 4.68
N THR A 399 12.40 -16.37 5.16
CA THR A 399 13.05 -17.22 6.14
C THR A 399 12.48 -17.14 7.55
N ASN A 400 11.60 -16.17 7.84
CA ASN A 400 11.02 -16.01 9.17
C ASN A 400 9.75 -16.83 9.36
N ASP A 401 9.00 -17.10 8.27
CA ASP A 401 7.73 -17.82 8.30
C ASP A 401 7.59 -18.83 7.14
N GLY A 402 8.71 -19.19 6.52
CA GLY A 402 8.73 -20.06 5.32
C GLY A 402 8.50 -21.54 5.60
N SER A 403 8.37 -22.00 6.85
CA SER A 403 8.03 -23.40 7.16
C SER A 403 6.76 -23.51 8.00
N PRO A 404 6.07 -24.67 7.98
CA PRO A 404 4.90 -24.89 8.82
C PRO A 404 5.14 -24.69 10.32
N GLU A 405 6.34 -25.07 10.80
CA GLU A 405 6.74 -24.89 12.21
C GLU A 405 6.89 -23.39 12.54
N LEU A 406 7.55 -22.64 11.67
CA LEU A 406 7.75 -21.19 11.84
C LEU A 406 6.43 -20.42 11.78
N ARG A 407 5.47 -20.88 10.98
CA ARG A 407 4.12 -20.32 10.93
C ARG A 407 3.23 -20.75 12.08
N GLY A 408 3.68 -21.69 12.94
CA GLY A 408 2.90 -22.22 14.03
C GLY A 408 1.78 -23.20 13.61
N SER A 409 1.68 -23.57 12.33
CA SER A 409 0.71 -24.54 11.85
C SER A 409 1.08 -25.99 12.20
N VAL A 410 2.33 -26.23 12.53
CA VAL A 410 2.83 -27.49 13.09
C VAL A 410 3.46 -27.21 14.45
N PRO A 411 3.01 -27.85 15.54
CA PRO A 411 3.58 -27.66 16.88
C PRO A 411 5.07 -28.03 16.90
N THR A 412 5.87 -27.25 17.61
CA THR A 412 7.30 -27.51 17.85
C THR A 412 7.66 -27.16 19.28
N ASP A 413 8.59 -27.92 19.89
CA ASP A 413 9.18 -27.62 21.19
C ASP A 413 10.37 -26.63 21.08
N GLU A 414 10.76 -26.27 19.86
CA GLU A 414 11.84 -25.33 19.62
C GLU A 414 11.34 -23.90 19.87
N LYS A 415 12.18 -23.10 20.56
CA LYS A 415 11.94 -21.65 20.66
C LYS A 415 12.22 -21.02 19.31
N LEU A 416 11.17 -20.71 18.56
CA LEU A 416 11.29 -20.09 17.26
C LEU A 416 11.81 -18.65 17.39
N PRO A 417 12.75 -18.24 16.52
CA PRO A 417 13.15 -16.85 16.41
C PRO A 417 12.00 -16.07 15.81
N SER A 418 11.33 -15.28 16.61
CA SER A 418 10.20 -14.48 16.15
C SER A 418 10.57 -13.00 16.21
N ILE A 419 10.59 -12.33 15.05
CA ILE A 419 10.56 -10.87 14.98
C ILE A 419 9.10 -10.41 15.24
N PHE A 420 8.16 -11.23 14.82
CA PHE A 420 6.74 -11.14 15.08
C PHE A 420 6.37 -12.38 15.88
N SER A 421 5.89 -12.20 17.08
CA SER A 421 5.79 -13.26 18.11
C SER A 421 4.90 -14.43 17.73
N ASP A 422 4.05 -14.29 16.72
CA ASP A 422 3.12 -15.34 16.32
C ASP A 422 2.62 -15.14 14.88
N THR A 423 3.07 -15.98 13.96
CA THR A 423 2.63 -15.91 12.55
C THR A 423 1.22 -16.47 12.35
N LEU A 424 0.65 -17.17 13.33
CA LEU A 424 -0.77 -17.53 13.37
C LEU A 424 -1.68 -16.30 13.49
N ASP A 425 -1.14 -15.18 13.93
CA ASP A 425 -1.87 -13.93 14.06
C ASP A 425 -1.87 -13.07 12.79
N TRP A 426 -1.20 -13.50 11.71
CA TRP A 426 -1.37 -12.85 10.41
C TRP A 426 -2.81 -12.97 9.94
N SER A 427 -3.31 -11.90 9.31
CA SER A 427 -4.63 -11.88 8.69
C SER A 427 -4.62 -12.45 7.29
N ALA A 428 -5.80 -12.64 6.69
CA ALA A 428 -5.92 -12.98 5.29
C ALA A 428 -5.31 -11.89 4.40
N SER A 429 -4.55 -12.30 3.41
CA SER A 429 -4.02 -11.38 2.39
C SER A 429 -5.13 -10.87 1.48
N GLY A 430 -4.99 -9.62 0.99
CA GLY A 430 -5.94 -8.99 0.10
C GLY A 430 -5.58 -9.07 -1.38
N LEU A 431 -6.57 -8.81 -2.24
CA LEU A 431 -6.41 -8.53 -3.67
C LEU A 431 -7.20 -7.28 -4.06
N ALA A 432 -6.70 -6.55 -5.05
CA ALA A 432 -7.42 -5.49 -5.72
C ALA A 432 -8.29 -6.05 -6.84
N GLY A 433 -9.59 -5.73 -6.83
CA GLY A 433 -10.51 -5.94 -7.93
C GLY A 433 -10.80 -4.61 -8.64
N VAL A 434 -10.71 -4.59 -9.97
CA VAL A 434 -10.86 -3.37 -10.78
C VAL A 434 -11.82 -3.62 -11.93
N TRP A 435 -12.83 -2.76 -12.08
CA TRP A 435 -13.71 -2.75 -13.25
C TRP A 435 -13.17 -1.80 -14.30
N ALA A 436 -12.56 -2.35 -15.35
CA ALA A 436 -11.96 -1.57 -16.43
C ALA A 436 -12.39 -2.08 -17.82
N GLU A 437 -12.34 -1.19 -18.79
CA GLU A 437 -12.73 -1.47 -20.17
C GLU A 437 -11.75 -2.42 -20.88
N GLN A 438 -10.47 -2.38 -20.47
CA GLN A 438 -9.37 -3.17 -21.02
C GLN A 438 -8.34 -3.48 -19.94
N ASN A 439 -7.57 -4.56 -20.13
CA ASN A 439 -6.38 -4.82 -19.31
C ASN A 439 -5.18 -4.02 -19.86
N THR A 440 -5.15 -2.73 -19.54
CA THR A 440 -4.06 -1.82 -19.91
C THR A 440 -3.76 -0.88 -18.75
N ARG A 441 -2.54 -0.34 -18.68
CA ARG A 441 -2.14 0.66 -17.68
C ARG A 441 -3.14 1.80 -17.61
N GLU A 442 -3.45 2.40 -18.76
CA GLU A 442 -4.37 3.53 -18.84
C GLU A 442 -5.76 3.16 -18.30
N SER A 443 -6.38 2.07 -18.79
CA SER A 443 -7.75 1.71 -18.43
C SER A 443 -7.86 1.32 -16.94
N ILE A 444 -6.90 0.56 -16.40
CA ILE A 444 -6.88 0.19 -14.99
C ILE A 444 -6.61 1.41 -14.11
N PHE A 445 -5.66 2.27 -14.48
CA PHE A 445 -5.35 3.48 -13.70
C PHE A 445 -6.54 4.45 -13.65
N GLN A 446 -7.24 4.64 -14.77
CA GLN A 446 -8.47 5.45 -14.79
C GLN A 446 -9.58 4.82 -13.93
N ALA A 447 -9.68 3.50 -13.88
CA ALA A 447 -10.61 2.81 -12.99
C ALA A 447 -10.25 3.02 -11.50
N LEU A 448 -8.97 2.98 -11.15
CA LEU A 448 -8.49 3.34 -9.81
C LEU A 448 -8.88 4.80 -9.47
N LYS A 449 -8.63 5.75 -10.36
CA LYS A 449 -8.96 7.17 -10.14
C LYS A 449 -10.47 7.44 -10.03
N ARG A 450 -11.31 6.77 -10.82
CA ARG A 450 -12.77 6.87 -10.70
C ARG A 450 -13.35 5.99 -9.60
N LYS A 451 -12.50 5.21 -8.89
CA LYS A 451 -12.86 4.36 -7.74
C LYS A 451 -13.85 3.24 -8.08
N GLU A 452 -13.87 2.78 -9.31
CA GLU A 452 -14.66 1.62 -9.71
C GLU A 452 -13.91 0.32 -9.45
N ILE A 453 -13.66 0.10 -8.17
CA ILE A 453 -12.75 -0.87 -7.59
C ILE A 453 -13.37 -1.49 -6.35
N PHE A 454 -12.82 -2.61 -5.93
CA PHE A 454 -13.19 -3.27 -4.68
C PHE A 454 -12.00 -4.08 -4.14
N ALA A 455 -12.02 -4.33 -2.83
CA ALA A 455 -11.08 -5.20 -2.15
C ALA A 455 -11.66 -6.60 -1.97
N THR A 456 -10.81 -7.61 -1.95
CA THR A 456 -11.14 -8.93 -1.41
C THR A 456 -10.09 -9.33 -0.37
N SER A 457 -10.41 -10.33 0.46
CA SER A 457 -9.47 -10.95 1.40
C SER A 457 -8.80 -12.20 0.80
N GLY A 458 -8.50 -12.17 -0.52
CA GLY A 458 -7.83 -13.23 -1.27
C GLY A 458 -8.68 -13.87 -2.36
N PRO A 459 -9.87 -14.42 -2.09
CA PRO A 459 -10.73 -14.99 -3.13
C PRO A 459 -11.14 -13.96 -4.18
N ARG A 460 -11.24 -14.39 -5.45
CA ARG A 460 -11.63 -13.52 -6.57
C ARG A 460 -13.15 -13.32 -6.64
N ILE A 461 -13.76 -12.93 -5.53
CA ILE A 461 -15.17 -12.50 -5.46
C ILE A 461 -15.33 -11.26 -6.32
N ARG A 462 -16.36 -11.24 -7.18
CA ARG A 462 -16.68 -10.07 -8.00
C ARG A 462 -17.90 -9.38 -7.42
N VAL A 463 -17.79 -8.09 -7.18
CA VAL A 463 -18.90 -7.28 -6.67
C VAL A 463 -19.13 -6.06 -7.55
N ARG A 464 -20.39 -5.72 -7.83
CA ARG A 464 -20.81 -4.47 -8.44
C ARG A 464 -21.86 -3.82 -7.57
N PHE A 465 -21.79 -2.51 -7.45
CA PHE A 465 -22.74 -1.73 -6.69
C PHE A 465 -23.10 -0.46 -7.46
N PHE A 466 -24.40 -0.22 -7.63
CA PHE A 466 -24.92 0.93 -8.36
C PHE A 466 -25.99 1.63 -7.55
N GLY A 467 -26.10 2.95 -7.70
CA GLY A 467 -27.19 3.75 -7.15
C GLY A 467 -27.92 4.52 -8.24
N GLY A 468 -29.24 4.61 -8.17
CA GLY A 468 -30.04 5.34 -9.16
C GLY A 468 -31.46 5.57 -8.69
N TYR A 469 -32.23 6.39 -9.45
CA TYR A 469 -33.62 6.71 -9.12
C TYR A 469 -34.63 6.03 -10.03
N ASP A 470 -34.23 5.56 -11.22
CA ASP A 470 -35.13 5.11 -12.28
C ASP A 470 -34.88 3.64 -12.70
N TYR A 471 -34.40 2.82 -11.76
CA TYR A 471 -34.24 1.41 -12.03
C TYR A 471 -35.62 0.72 -12.17
N PRO A 472 -35.77 -0.19 -13.15
CA PRO A 472 -36.97 -1.01 -13.24
C PRO A 472 -37.03 -2.02 -12.07
N ASP A 473 -38.25 -2.36 -11.64
CA ASP A 473 -38.50 -3.26 -10.50
C ASP A 473 -37.94 -4.68 -10.70
N ASP A 474 -37.71 -5.09 -11.95
CA ASP A 474 -37.19 -6.39 -12.33
C ASP A 474 -35.68 -6.36 -12.73
N LEU A 475 -34.94 -5.31 -12.38
CA LEU A 475 -33.54 -5.12 -12.77
C LEU A 475 -32.69 -6.33 -12.39
N ASP A 476 -32.92 -6.90 -11.22
CA ASP A 476 -32.18 -8.06 -10.69
C ASP A 476 -32.31 -9.33 -11.56
N ARG A 477 -33.37 -9.42 -12.36
CA ARG A 477 -33.66 -10.57 -13.24
C ARG A 477 -33.44 -10.27 -14.72
N ALA A 478 -33.19 -9.02 -15.06
CA ALA A 478 -33.00 -8.61 -16.44
C ALA A 478 -31.64 -9.10 -16.98
N PRO A 479 -31.60 -9.73 -18.18
CA PRO A 479 -30.35 -10.20 -18.77
C PRO A 479 -29.39 -9.05 -19.11
N ASP A 480 -29.89 -7.84 -19.28
CA ASP A 480 -29.17 -6.59 -19.54
C ASP A 480 -29.11 -5.67 -18.30
N SER A 481 -29.16 -6.27 -17.09
CA SER A 481 -29.17 -5.55 -15.81
C SER A 481 -28.00 -4.59 -15.65
N ILE A 482 -26.79 -5.01 -16.01
CA ILE A 482 -25.57 -4.19 -15.89
C ILE A 482 -25.61 -3.00 -16.86
N GLU A 483 -26.04 -3.21 -18.10
CA GLU A 483 -26.19 -2.12 -19.07
C GLU A 483 -27.21 -1.08 -18.58
N LYS A 484 -28.36 -1.54 -18.08
CA LYS A 484 -29.40 -0.67 -17.50
C LYS A 484 -28.91 0.06 -16.26
N ALA A 485 -28.12 -0.61 -15.40
CA ALA A 485 -27.56 -0.01 -14.20
C ALA A 485 -26.60 1.15 -14.54
N TYR A 486 -25.72 0.99 -15.52
CA TYR A 486 -24.89 2.08 -16.02
C TYR A 486 -25.68 3.20 -16.69
N ALA A 487 -26.71 2.85 -17.46
CA ALA A 487 -27.50 3.83 -18.23
C ALA A 487 -28.38 4.72 -17.34
N LYS A 488 -28.78 4.24 -16.15
CA LYS A 488 -29.79 4.87 -15.28
C LYS A 488 -29.29 5.25 -13.89
N GLY A 489 -28.02 5.05 -13.61
CA GLY A 489 -27.44 5.33 -12.31
C GLY A 489 -25.94 5.51 -12.36
N VAL A 490 -25.33 5.50 -11.18
CA VAL A 490 -23.89 5.63 -11.00
C VAL A 490 -23.31 4.32 -10.43
N PRO A 491 -22.14 3.88 -10.90
CA PRO A 491 -21.43 2.73 -10.34
C PRO A 491 -20.78 3.07 -9.01
N MET A 492 -20.24 2.03 -8.32
CA MET A 492 -19.36 2.19 -7.15
C MET A 492 -18.26 3.22 -7.43
N GLY A 493 -17.88 3.99 -6.42
CA GLY A 493 -16.94 5.11 -6.54
C GLY A 493 -17.57 6.39 -7.08
N GLY A 494 -18.76 6.34 -7.67
CA GLY A 494 -19.49 7.50 -8.18
C GLY A 494 -20.27 8.25 -7.11
N GLU A 495 -20.83 9.38 -7.51
CA GLU A 495 -21.67 10.25 -6.68
C GLU A 495 -23.07 10.36 -7.28
N LEU A 496 -24.09 9.99 -6.51
CA LEU A 496 -25.48 10.13 -6.88
C LEU A 496 -26.05 11.40 -6.24
N LEU A 497 -26.31 12.42 -7.06
CA LEU A 497 -26.86 13.68 -6.58
C LEU A 497 -28.31 13.51 -6.13
N ALA A 498 -28.68 14.17 -5.01
CA ALA A 498 -30.03 14.12 -4.49
C ALA A 498 -31.03 14.78 -5.45
N GLU A 499 -32.15 14.10 -5.76
CA GLU A 499 -33.23 14.60 -6.61
C GLU A 499 -34.47 14.94 -5.78
N GLY A 500 -34.42 16.05 -5.05
CA GLY A 500 -35.51 16.48 -4.18
C GLY A 500 -35.82 15.44 -3.10
N ASN A 501 -37.08 14.97 -3.04
CA ASN A 501 -37.53 13.95 -2.07
C ASN A 501 -37.55 12.53 -2.64
N ARG A 502 -36.97 12.28 -3.80
CA ARG A 502 -36.91 10.94 -4.39
C ARG A 502 -36.02 10.03 -3.54
N VAL A 503 -36.42 8.79 -3.39
CA VAL A 503 -35.66 7.77 -2.70
C VAL A 503 -34.76 7.05 -3.70
N PRO A 504 -33.45 6.98 -3.52
CA PRO A 504 -32.58 6.22 -4.39
C PRO A 504 -32.76 4.72 -4.19
N HIS A 505 -32.60 3.98 -5.28
CA HIS A 505 -32.54 2.52 -5.28
C HIS A 505 -31.11 2.08 -5.52
N PHE A 506 -30.71 0.99 -4.85
CA PHE A 506 -29.39 0.41 -5.01
C PHE A 506 -29.49 -0.96 -5.66
N PHE A 507 -28.59 -1.23 -6.58
CA PHE A 507 -28.43 -2.53 -7.23
C PHE A 507 -27.07 -3.12 -6.87
N LEU A 508 -27.10 -4.28 -6.19
CA LEU A 508 -25.91 -5.05 -5.80
C LEU A 508 -25.88 -6.35 -6.61
N SER A 509 -24.76 -6.64 -7.23
CA SER A 509 -24.48 -7.92 -7.88
C SER A 509 -23.18 -8.48 -7.35
N ALA A 510 -23.21 -9.70 -6.81
CA ALA A 510 -22.03 -10.39 -6.31
C ALA A 510 -21.96 -11.82 -6.87
N SER A 511 -20.76 -12.26 -7.22
CA SER A 511 -20.49 -13.65 -7.58
C SER A 511 -19.28 -14.17 -6.84
N ARG A 512 -19.39 -15.40 -6.32
CA ARG A 512 -18.29 -16.06 -5.62
C ARG A 512 -17.11 -16.36 -6.54
N ASP A 513 -15.96 -16.52 -5.96
CA ASP A 513 -14.83 -17.20 -6.61
C ASP A 513 -15.22 -18.66 -6.90
N PRO A 514 -15.08 -19.16 -8.14
CA PRO A 514 -15.38 -20.56 -8.45
C PRO A 514 -14.60 -21.56 -7.60
N SER A 515 -13.39 -21.20 -7.18
CA SER A 515 -12.49 -22.03 -6.35
C SER A 515 -12.71 -21.81 -4.85
N GLY A 516 -13.45 -20.77 -4.46
CA GLY A 516 -13.69 -20.38 -3.08
C GLY A 516 -14.98 -20.95 -2.49
N GLY A 517 -15.25 -20.60 -1.25
CA GLY A 517 -16.48 -20.93 -0.52
C GLY A 517 -17.74 -20.28 -1.11
N PHE A 518 -18.88 -20.66 -0.59
CA PHE A 518 -20.15 -20.02 -0.91
C PHE A 518 -20.26 -18.65 -0.22
N LEU A 519 -20.92 -17.70 -0.85
CA LEU A 519 -21.27 -16.43 -0.22
C LEU A 519 -22.34 -16.69 0.84
N GLN A 520 -22.12 -16.21 2.05
CA GLN A 520 -23.06 -16.36 3.16
C GLN A 520 -24.13 -15.26 3.13
N ARG A 521 -23.71 -14.01 2.98
CA ARG A 521 -24.59 -12.84 2.96
C ARG A 521 -23.97 -11.68 2.17
N ALA A 522 -24.83 -10.73 1.86
CA ALA A 522 -24.44 -9.41 1.38
C ALA A 522 -25.01 -8.36 2.33
N GLN A 523 -24.18 -7.39 2.71
CA GLN A 523 -24.52 -6.29 3.62
C GLN A 523 -24.25 -4.95 2.95
N ILE A 524 -25.04 -3.94 3.31
CA ILE A 524 -24.79 -2.54 2.98
C ILE A 524 -24.52 -1.81 4.30
N VAL A 525 -23.34 -1.25 4.43
CA VAL A 525 -22.98 -0.34 5.53
C VAL A 525 -23.28 1.08 5.07
N LYS A 526 -24.18 1.76 5.76
CA LYS A 526 -24.58 3.13 5.47
C LYS A 526 -24.05 4.07 6.54
N GLY A 527 -23.26 5.07 6.12
CA GLY A 527 -22.87 6.21 6.93
C GLY A 527 -23.60 7.48 6.51
N TRP A 528 -23.95 8.36 7.45
CA TRP A 528 -24.55 9.67 7.16
C TRP A 528 -24.33 10.66 8.29
N ILE A 529 -24.47 11.94 7.99
CA ILE A 529 -24.48 13.02 8.97
C ILE A 529 -25.92 13.48 9.23
N ASN A 530 -26.28 13.62 10.49
CA ASN A 530 -27.53 14.21 10.91
C ASN A 530 -27.29 15.14 12.11
N GLU A 531 -27.72 16.40 12.01
CA GLU A 531 -27.52 17.44 13.04
C GLU A 531 -26.05 17.57 13.48
N GLY A 532 -25.10 17.48 12.53
CA GLY A 532 -23.66 17.57 12.75
C GLY A 532 -23.05 16.36 13.46
N LYS A 533 -23.76 15.22 13.51
CA LYS A 533 -23.27 13.96 14.08
C LYS A 533 -23.24 12.87 13.03
N SER A 534 -22.17 12.10 13.03
CA SER A 534 -22.03 10.91 12.20
C SER A 534 -22.84 9.74 12.76
N HIS A 535 -23.39 8.97 11.86
CA HIS A 535 -24.15 7.75 12.14
C HIS A 535 -23.73 6.66 11.20
N GLU A 536 -23.84 5.41 11.65
CA GLU A 536 -23.62 4.21 10.85
C GLU A 536 -24.73 3.20 11.10
N GLN A 537 -25.12 2.46 10.07
CA GLN A 537 -26.06 1.36 10.17
C GLN A 537 -25.73 0.28 9.13
N ILE A 538 -25.82 -0.97 9.53
CA ILE A 538 -25.61 -2.14 8.70
C ILE A 538 -26.95 -2.76 8.32
N PHE A 539 -27.10 -3.12 7.05
CA PHE A 539 -28.29 -3.77 6.51
C PHE A 539 -27.89 -5.09 5.86
N ASP A 540 -28.44 -6.21 6.32
CA ASP A 540 -28.42 -7.45 5.55
C ASP A 540 -29.37 -7.30 4.38
N VAL A 541 -28.87 -7.45 3.14
CA VAL A 541 -29.68 -7.26 1.93
C VAL A 541 -29.90 -8.56 1.16
N ALA A 542 -29.07 -9.56 1.38
CA ALA A 542 -29.25 -10.91 0.87
C ALA A 542 -28.53 -11.92 1.77
N CYS A 543 -29.12 -13.08 1.96
CA CYS A 543 -28.55 -14.20 2.74
C CYS A 543 -28.71 -15.50 1.97
N SER A 544 -27.75 -16.42 2.13
CA SER A 544 -27.85 -17.80 1.64
C SER A 544 -28.64 -18.69 2.63
N ASP A 545 -28.87 -19.95 2.25
CA ASP A 545 -29.41 -21.01 3.10
C ASP A 545 -30.77 -20.72 3.76
N ASN A 546 -31.62 -19.92 3.10
CA ASN A 546 -32.92 -19.46 3.59
C ASN A 546 -32.85 -18.63 4.90
N LEU A 547 -31.71 -18.08 5.23
CA LEU A 547 -31.60 -17.06 6.27
C LEU A 547 -32.38 -15.82 5.81
N VAL A 548 -33.06 -15.18 6.73
CA VAL A 548 -33.84 -13.95 6.46
C VAL A 548 -32.87 -12.76 6.64
N PRO A 549 -32.78 -11.85 5.65
CA PRO A 549 -32.03 -10.60 5.80
C PRO A 549 -32.56 -9.74 6.94
#